data_fe6b48cf88bd4c970acad5db6c77f0d1
#
_entry.id   fe6b48cf88bd4c970acad5db6c77f0d1
#
_cell.length_a   1.000
_cell.length_b   1.000
_cell.length_c   1.000
_cell.angle_alpha   90.00
_cell.angle_beta   90.00
_cell.angle_gamma   90.00
#
_symmetry.space_group_name_H-M   'P 1'
#
loop_
_entity.id
_entity.type
_entity.pdbx_description
1 polymer ?
#
loop_
_entity_poly.entity_id
_entity_poly.type
_entity_poly.pdbx_seq_one_letter_code
_entity_poly.pdbx_strand_id
1 'polypeptide(L)'
;KNDTVPDVEGFEHIDRRKFKAYNQFRQDGAKKNFCYVPFNSLTFSFKGKVFSCTYNRDIVLGNYPENTIDEIWNGEEANRLREYMRHNDLSYGCQHCKYFFDKEKFSNLKPLVFDKYSDIKNVQFPRVLEFEMSNVCNFECQMCSGEVSSLIRKNRDNLPPIDVPYDKEFVKQLEKYIPHVKE
;
A
#
# COMPACT_ATOMS: atom_id res chain seq x y z
N LYS A 1 16.75 -27.67 8.23
CA LYS A 1 15.36 -27.75 8.71
C LYS A 1 14.51 -27.15 7.63
N ASN A 2 13.59 -27.95 7.08
CA ASN A 2 12.68 -27.55 6.02
C ASN A 2 11.62 -26.61 6.60
N ASP A 3 11.77 -25.31 6.38
CA ASP A 3 10.70 -24.34 6.62
C ASP A 3 9.74 -24.39 5.41
N THR A 4 8.94 -25.47 5.38
CA THR A 4 7.81 -25.53 4.46
C THR A 4 6.68 -24.68 5.04
N VAL A 5 6.38 -23.56 4.39
CA VAL A 5 5.08 -22.89 4.61
C VAL A 5 4.02 -23.91 4.22
N PRO A 6 3.11 -24.33 5.11
CA PRO A 6 2.07 -25.30 4.76
C PRO A 6 1.18 -24.71 3.66
N ASP A 7 0.76 -25.55 2.72
CA ASP A 7 -0.28 -25.21 1.75
C ASP A 7 -1.59 -25.05 2.53
N VAL A 8 -2.05 -23.82 2.68
CA VAL A 8 -3.33 -23.51 3.31
C VAL A 8 -4.38 -23.44 2.21
N GLU A 9 -5.42 -24.26 2.35
CA GLU A 9 -6.52 -24.34 1.39
C GLU A 9 -7.17 -22.94 1.21
N GLY A 10 -7.34 -22.49 -0.03
CA GLY A 10 -7.98 -21.22 -0.36
C GLY A 10 -7.04 -20.06 -0.69
N PHE A 11 -5.71 -20.24 -0.64
CA PHE A 11 -4.75 -19.20 -1.02
C PHE A 11 -3.89 -19.60 -2.23
N GLU A 12 -3.57 -18.63 -3.08
CA GLU A 12 -2.67 -18.81 -4.22
C GLU A 12 -1.21 -18.70 -3.76
N HIS A 13 -0.42 -19.74 -3.94
CA HIS A 13 0.96 -19.76 -3.47
C HIS A 13 1.93 -19.24 -4.53
N ILE A 14 2.86 -18.40 -4.11
CA ILE A 14 3.99 -17.97 -4.96
C ILE A 14 4.98 -19.11 -5.17
N ASP A 15 5.67 -19.11 -6.32
CA ASP A 15 6.71 -20.09 -6.64
C ASP A 15 7.83 -20.08 -5.57
N ARG A 16 8.04 -21.22 -4.91
CA ARG A 16 9.00 -21.37 -3.80
C ARG A 16 10.45 -21.14 -4.24
N ARG A 17 10.80 -21.52 -5.49
CA ARG A 17 12.17 -21.31 -6.02
C ARG A 17 12.43 -19.82 -6.24
N LYS A 18 11.49 -19.12 -6.87
CA LYS A 18 11.56 -17.67 -7.04
C LYS A 18 11.54 -16.93 -5.71
N PHE A 19 10.75 -17.39 -4.74
CA PHE A 19 10.74 -16.79 -3.40
C PHE A 19 12.08 -16.97 -2.67
N LYS A 20 12.73 -18.13 -2.84
CA LYS A 20 14.09 -18.33 -2.35
C LYS A 20 15.09 -17.38 -3.03
N ALA A 21 15.03 -17.22 -4.36
CA ALA A 21 15.87 -16.28 -5.10
C ALA A 21 15.60 -14.82 -4.67
N TYR A 22 14.33 -14.45 -4.47
CA TYR A 22 13.96 -13.14 -3.95
C TYR A 22 14.55 -12.90 -2.54
N ASN A 23 14.48 -13.90 -1.65
CA ASN A 23 15.07 -13.82 -0.33
C ASN A 23 16.62 -13.71 -0.34
N GLN A 24 17.29 -14.26 -1.35
CA GLN A 24 18.72 -14.06 -1.56
C GLN A 24 19.04 -12.66 -2.06
N PHE A 25 18.12 -12.02 -2.79
CA PHE A 25 18.27 -10.67 -3.32
C PHE A 25 18.08 -9.58 -2.24
N ARG A 26 17.32 -9.88 -1.16
CA ARG A 26 17.04 -8.92 -0.08
C ARG A 26 18.30 -8.54 0.69
N GLN A 27 18.52 -7.24 0.86
CA GLN A 27 19.70 -6.71 1.58
C GLN A 27 19.63 -6.99 3.09
N ASP A 28 18.43 -6.94 3.67
CA ASP A 28 18.20 -7.19 5.11
C ASP A 28 18.05 -8.69 5.44
N GLY A 29 18.48 -9.58 4.55
CA GLY A 29 18.41 -11.02 4.72
C GLY A 29 17.01 -11.60 4.42
N ALA A 30 16.92 -12.93 4.46
CA ALA A 30 15.69 -13.65 4.15
C ALA A 30 14.55 -13.32 5.10
N LYS A 31 13.35 -13.19 4.56
CA LYS A 31 12.13 -12.86 5.29
C LYS A 31 11.06 -13.94 5.12
N LYS A 32 10.17 -14.06 6.11
CA LYS A 32 9.05 -15.00 6.09
C LYS A 32 7.98 -14.58 5.07
N ASN A 33 7.64 -13.29 5.07
CA ASN A 33 6.59 -12.77 4.20
C ASN A 33 7.18 -12.11 2.95
N PHE A 34 6.44 -12.20 1.85
CA PHE A 34 6.79 -11.53 0.61
C PHE A 34 6.87 -10.01 0.80
N CYS A 35 5.91 -9.44 1.50
CA CYS A 35 5.77 -7.99 1.69
C CYS A 35 5.34 -7.64 3.11
N TYR A 36 5.83 -6.51 3.61
CA TYR A 36 5.47 -5.98 4.94
C TYR A 36 4.64 -4.70 4.88
N VAL A 37 4.33 -4.20 3.68
CA VAL A 37 3.54 -2.97 3.47
C VAL A 37 2.18 -3.03 4.19
N PRO A 38 1.33 -4.08 4.05
CA PRO A 38 0.00 -4.10 4.67
C PRO A 38 0.00 -4.03 6.20
N PHE A 39 1.13 -4.35 6.80
CA PHE A 39 1.31 -4.29 8.25
C PHE A 39 1.87 -2.98 8.75
N ASN A 40 2.30 -2.07 7.84
CA ASN A 40 3.10 -0.91 8.23
C ASN A 40 2.65 0.39 7.57
N SER A 41 1.83 0.38 6.51
CA SER A 41 1.59 1.57 5.71
C SER A 41 0.11 1.86 5.46
N LEU A 42 -0.21 3.16 5.45
CA LEU A 42 -1.43 3.73 4.88
C LEU A 42 -1.06 4.80 3.86
N THR A 43 -1.73 4.76 2.71
CA THR A 43 -1.60 5.76 1.63
C THR A 43 -2.95 6.46 1.44
N PHE A 44 -2.99 7.75 1.69
CA PHE A 44 -4.18 8.59 1.58
C PHE A 44 -4.21 9.30 0.23
N SER A 45 -5.23 9.05 -0.59
CA SER A 45 -5.40 9.74 -1.86
C SER A 45 -6.18 11.04 -1.69
N PHE A 46 -5.97 12.01 -2.56
CA PHE A 46 -6.64 13.31 -2.52
C PHE A 46 -8.18 13.25 -2.65
N LYS A 47 -8.74 12.08 -3.01
CA LYS A 47 -10.20 11.83 -3.06
C LYS A 47 -10.73 11.11 -1.82
N GLY A 48 -9.93 10.99 -0.77
CA GLY A 48 -10.33 10.34 0.49
C GLY A 48 -10.18 8.81 0.50
N LYS A 49 -9.93 8.16 -0.65
CA LYS A 49 -9.66 6.73 -0.65
C LYS A 49 -8.34 6.42 0.04
N VAL A 50 -8.34 5.40 0.89
CA VAL A 50 -7.17 4.96 1.62
C VAL A 50 -6.77 3.56 1.18
N PHE A 51 -5.48 3.38 0.90
CA PHE A 51 -4.88 2.14 0.45
C PHE A 51 -3.76 1.71 1.39
N SER A 52 -3.35 0.48 1.31
CA SER A 52 -2.15 0.02 2.00
C SER A 52 -0.85 0.40 1.26
N CYS A 53 -0.92 0.50 -0.07
CA CYS A 53 0.25 0.65 -0.94
C CYS A 53 -0.10 1.45 -2.19
N THR A 54 0.82 2.26 -2.67
CA THR A 54 0.68 3.01 -3.93
C THR A 54 0.51 2.13 -5.17
N TYR A 55 0.95 0.87 -5.13
CA TYR A 55 0.79 -0.10 -6.23
C TYR A 55 -0.43 -1.02 -6.10
N ASN A 56 -1.05 -1.07 -4.93
CA ASN A 56 -2.28 -1.81 -4.71
C ASN A 56 -3.43 -0.82 -4.52
N ARG A 57 -3.94 -0.27 -5.62
CA ARG A 57 -5.06 0.67 -5.62
C ARG A 57 -6.40 0.02 -5.95
N ASP A 58 -6.39 -1.28 -6.24
CA ASP A 58 -7.62 -2.06 -6.47
C ASP A 58 -8.33 -2.36 -5.16
N ILE A 59 -7.56 -2.48 -4.05
CA ILE A 59 -8.10 -2.74 -2.72
C ILE A 59 -8.14 -1.44 -1.92
N VAL A 60 -9.35 -0.89 -1.80
CA VAL A 60 -9.63 0.30 -0.97
C VAL A 60 -9.90 -0.17 0.44
N LEU A 61 -9.05 0.25 1.40
CA LEU A 61 -9.20 -0.13 2.81
C LEU A 61 -10.36 0.61 3.49
N GLY A 62 -10.71 1.77 2.97
CA GLY A 62 -11.82 2.61 3.41
C GLY A 62 -11.74 4.00 2.77
N ASN A 63 -12.70 4.85 3.10
CA ASN A 63 -12.80 6.21 2.56
C ASN A 63 -12.92 7.21 3.71
N TYR A 64 -12.11 8.25 3.69
CA TYR A 64 -12.26 9.40 4.57
C TYR A 64 -13.13 10.46 3.86
N PRO A 65 -14.14 11.09 4.49
CA PRO A 65 -14.41 11.06 5.95
C PRO A 65 -15.42 10.00 6.42
N GLU A 66 -15.93 9.12 5.54
CA GLU A 66 -16.95 8.12 5.89
C GLU A 66 -16.44 7.14 6.96
N ASN A 67 -15.12 6.86 6.93
CA ASN A 67 -14.46 6.03 7.93
C ASN A 67 -13.38 6.84 8.65
N THR A 68 -13.23 6.62 9.94
CA THR A 68 -12.08 7.11 10.71
C THR A 68 -10.81 6.36 10.33
N ILE A 69 -9.65 6.97 10.60
CA ILE A 69 -8.35 6.31 10.35
C ILE A 69 -8.24 4.99 11.13
N ASP A 70 -8.82 4.93 12.32
CA ASP A 70 -8.81 3.72 13.16
C ASP A 70 -9.65 2.58 12.55
N GLU A 71 -10.85 2.91 12.05
CA GLU A 71 -11.70 1.94 11.33
C GLU A 71 -11.04 1.44 10.04
N ILE A 72 -10.35 2.31 9.31
CA ILE A 72 -9.61 1.95 8.11
C ILE A 72 -8.45 1.01 8.44
N TRP A 73 -7.63 1.37 9.44
CA TRP A 73 -6.46 0.58 9.82
C TRP A 73 -6.82 -0.81 10.36
N ASN A 74 -7.88 -0.88 11.16
CA ASN A 74 -8.33 -2.11 11.81
C ASN A 74 -9.49 -2.81 11.06
N GLY A 75 -9.93 -2.25 9.94
CA GLY A 75 -11.08 -2.72 9.17
C GLY A 75 -10.88 -4.08 8.50
N GLU A 76 -11.98 -4.62 8.00
CA GLU A 76 -12.04 -5.95 7.38
C GLU A 76 -11.08 -6.06 6.18
N GLU A 77 -11.09 -5.08 5.27
CA GLU A 77 -10.25 -5.11 4.08
C GLU A 77 -8.75 -5.03 4.41
N ALA A 78 -8.36 -4.23 5.42
CA ALA A 78 -6.99 -4.17 5.88
C ALA A 78 -6.54 -5.51 6.47
N ASN A 79 -7.38 -6.14 7.27
CA ASN A 79 -7.09 -7.44 7.88
C ASN A 79 -7.08 -8.56 6.85
N ARG A 80 -7.98 -8.51 5.86
CA ARG A 80 -8.02 -9.45 4.74
C ARG A 80 -6.74 -9.37 3.91
N LEU A 81 -6.30 -8.17 3.54
CA LEU A 81 -5.03 -7.98 2.81
C LEU A 81 -3.83 -8.49 3.61
N ARG A 82 -3.81 -8.26 4.94
CA ARG A 82 -2.77 -8.80 5.83
C ARG A 82 -2.77 -10.31 5.85
N GLU A 83 -3.94 -10.93 5.84
CA GLU A 83 -4.07 -12.39 5.83
C GLU A 83 -3.53 -13.00 4.53
N TYR A 84 -3.92 -12.47 3.37
CA TYR A 84 -3.34 -12.88 2.09
C TYR A 84 -1.81 -12.77 2.11
N MET A 85 -1.28 -11.68 2.67
CA MET A 85 0.17 -11.48 2.74
C MET A 85 0.87 -12.40 3.75
N ARG A 86 0.20 -12.84 4.84
CA ARG A 86 0.76 -13.87 5.75
C ARG A 86 0.96 -15.20 5.05
N HIS A 87 0.13 -15.51 4.06
CA HIS A 87 0.22 -16.70 3.23
C HIS A 87 1.09 -16.50 1.97
N ASN A 88 1.67 -15.30 1.79
CA ASN A 88 2.41 -14.90 0.59
C ASN A 88 1.56 -15.00 -0.69
N ASP A 89 0.25 -14.81 -0.57
CA ASP A 89 -0.68 -14.76 -1.69
C ASP A 89 -0.75 -13.35 -2.25
N LEU A 90 -0.39 -13.21 -3.52
CA LEU A 90 -0.36 -11.93 -4.24
C LEU A 90 -1.61 -11.71 -5.11
N SER A 91 -2.58 -12.63 -5.08
CA SER A 91 -3.79 -12.53 -5.91
C SER A 91 -4.70 -11.37 -5.48
N TYR A 92 -4.64 -10.97 -4.20
CA TYR A 92 -5.47 -9.91 -3.66
C TYR A 92 -4.85 -8.52 -3.88
N GLY A 93 -5.04 -7.97 -5.08
CA GLY A 93 -4.62 -6.61 -5.45
C GLY A 93 -3.11 -6.41 -5.64
N CYS A 94 -2.28 -7.45 -5.55
CA CYS A 94 -0.82 -7.34 -5.67
C CYS A 94 -0.27 -7.75 -7.05
N GLN A 95 -1.08 -7.69 -8.11
CA GLN A 95 -0.73 -8.12 -9.48
C GLN A 95 0.49 -7.40 -10.03
N HIS A 96 0.69 -6.12 -9.70
CA HIS A 96 1.88 -5.38 -10.11
C HIS A 96 3.16 -6.03 -9.58
N CYS A 97 3.21 -6.31 -8.28
CA CYS A 97 4.36 -6.98 -7.67
C CYS A 97 4.49 -8.43 -8.16
N LYS A 98 3.37 -9.15 -8.32
CA LYS A 98 3.36 -10.52 -8.87
C LYS A 98 4.00 -10.57 -10.27
N TYR A 99 3.66 -9.63 -11.14
CA TYR A 99 4.25 -9.54 -12.48
C TYR A 99 5.78 -9.42 -12.46
N PHE A 100 6.34 -8.51 -11.63
CA PHE A 100 7.79 -8.36 -11.52
C PHE A 100 8.45 -9.54 -10.82
N PHE A 101 7.81 -10.11 -9.81
CA PHE A 101 8.26 -11.30 -9.12
C PHE A 101 8.34 -12.51 -10.06
N ASP A 102 7.29 -12.76 -10.85
CA ASP A 102 7.24 -13.86 -11.81
C ASP A 102 8.34 -13.77 -12.88
N LYS A 103 8.79 -12.55 -13.19
CA LYS A 103 9.89 -12.25 -14.10
C LYS A 103 11.25 -12.11 -13.42
N GLU A 104 11.34 -12.37 -12.13
CA GLU A 104 12.54 -12.25 -11.30
C GLU A 104 13.20 -10.85 -11.36
N LYS A 105 12.40 -9.81 -11.66
CA LYS A 105 12.84 -8.41 -11.66
C LYS A 105 12.70 -7.80 -10.27
N PHE A 106 13.43 -8.34 -9.30
CA PHE A 106 13.26 -8.04 -7.88
C PHE A 106 13.58 -6.58 -7.51
N SER A 107 14.50 -5.92 -8.22
CA SER A 107 14.82 -4.50 -8.00
C SER A 107 13.62 -3.56 -8.15
N ASN A 108 12.57 -3.98 -8.85
CA ASN A 108 11.37 -3.19 -9.10
C ASN A 108 10.28 -3.42 -8.04
N LEU A 109 10.57 -4.19 -7.00
CA LEU A 109 9.58 -4.56 -5.98
C LEU A 109 9.54 -3.55 -4.84
N LYS A 110 8.40 -2.90 -4.63
CA LYS A 110 8.14 -2.00 -3.49
C LYS A 110 8.39 -2.67 -2.12
N PRO A 111 8.10 -3.96 -1.91
CA PRO A 111 8.37 -4.66 -0.65
C PRO A 111 9.77 -4.49 -0.08
N LEU A 112 10.81 -4.37 -0.91
CA LEU A 112 12.20 -4.23 -0.46
C LEU A 112 12.41 -3.05 0.50
N VAL A 113 11.71 -1.93 0.26
CA VAL A 113 11.80 -0.72 1.10
C VAL A 113 11.22 -0.97 2.50
N PHE A 114 10.32 -1.96 2.63
CA PHE A 114 9.64 -2.29 3.88
C PHE A 114 10.25 -3.47 4.63
N ASP A 115 11.33 -4.06 4.13
CA ASP A 115 12.00 -5.19 4.79
C ASP A 115 12.55 -4.84 6.18
N LYS A 116 12.95 -3.58 6.38
CA LYS A 116 13.35 -3.02 7.68
C LYS A 116 12.22 -3.03 8.73
N TYR A 117 10.96 -3.14 8.31
CA TYR A 117 9.77 -3.22 9.17
C TYR A 117 9.21 -4.64 9.29
N SER A 118 10.05 -5.66 9.14
CA SER A 118 9.63 -7.08 9.14
C SER A 118 9.17 -7.62 10.50
N ASP A 119 9.42 -6.91 11.61
CA ASP A 119 8.82 -7.25 12.89
C ASP A 119 7.36 -6.76 12.95
N ILE A 120 6.43 -7.71 12.76
CA ILE A 120 4.99 -7.46 12.70
C ILE A 120 4.21 -8.06 13.88
N LYS A 121 4.88 -8.57 14.91
CA LYS A 121 4.22 -9.29 16.01
C LYS A 121 3.25 -8.41 16.82
N ASN A 122 3.59 -7.12 16.99
CA ASN A 122 2.83 -6.19 17.81
C ASN A 122 2.61 -4.85 17.09
N VAL A 123 2.27 -4.87 15.80
CA VAL A 123 2.01 -3.64 15.04
C VAL A 123 0.57 -3.18 15.30
N GLN A 124 0.44 -2.20 16.19
CA GLN A 124 -0.84 -1.55 16.51
C GLN A 124 -1.11 -0.33 15.61
N PHE A 125 -0.07 0.31 15.07
CA PHE A 125 -0.15 1.53 14.29
C PHE A 125 0.69 1.43 13.02
N PRO A 126 0.30 2.12 11.93
CA PRO A 126 1.15 2.24 10.75
C PRO A 126 2.45 2.98 11.12
N ARG A 127 3.55 2.52 10.53
CA ARG A 127 4.88 3.14 10.65
C ARG A 127 5.21 4.09 9.53
N VAL A 128 4.46 3.98 8.43
CA VAL A 128 4.61 4.79 7.22
C VAL A 128 3.25 5.37 6.83
N LEU A 129 3.19 6.68 6.66
CA LEU A 129 2.01 7.37 6.13
C LEU A 129 2.41 8.09 4.84
N GLU A 130 1.77 7.70 3.74
CA GLU A 130 1.95 8.34 2.44
C GLU A 130 0.71 9.21 2.13
N PHE A 131 0.94 10.46 1.71
CA PHE A 131 -0.13 11.42 1.48
C PHE A 131 -0.10 11.96 0.05
N GLU A 132 -1.20 11.79 -0.67
CA GLU A 132 -1.51 12.52 -1.90
C GLU A 132 -2.59 13.56 -1.56
N MET A 133 -2.18 14.71 -1.05
CA MET A 133 -3.12 15.67 -0.44
C MET A 133 -3.92 16.49 -1.45
N SER A 134 -3.48 16.58 -2.71
CA SER A 134 -4.21 17.29 -3.75
C SER A 134 -3.73 16.89 -5.15
N ASN A 135 -4.51 17.23 -6.17
CA ASN A 135 -4.09 17.15 -7.57
C ASN A 135 -3.53 18.49 -8.10
N VAL A 136 -3.18 19.43 -7.22
CA VAL A 136 -2.66 20.74 -7.63
C VAL A 136 -1.35 20.57 -8.39
N CYS A 137 -1.38 20.94 -9.67
CA CYS A 137 -0.25 20.83 -10.58
C CYS A 137 -0.32 21.98 -11.59
N ASN A 138 0.82 22.61 -11.87
CA ASN A 138 0.97 23.70 -12.83
C ASN A 138 1.49 23.24 -14.20
N PHE A 139 1.50 21.92 -14.47
CA PHE A 139 1.94 21.35 -15.75
C PHE A 139 0.76 20.72 -16.50
N GLU A 140 0.84 20.77 -17.83
CA GLU A 140 -0.11 20.14 -18.77
C GLU A 140 0.59 19.05 -19.60
N CYS A 141 1.31 18.13 -18.93
CA CYS A 141 2.03 17.04 -19.59
C CYS A 141 1.08 16.18 -20.46
N GLN A 142 1.55 15.77 -21.64
CA GLN A 142 0.74 14.98 -22.58
C GLN A 142 0.25 13.65 -22.00
N MET A 143 1.05 13.03 -21.11
CA MET A 143 0.73 11.76 -20.45
C MET A 143 -0.23 11.91 -19.26
N CYS A 144 -0.52 13.15 -18.81
CA CYS A 144 -1.37 13.41 -17.65
C CYS A 144 -2.82 13.66 -18.04
N SER A 145 -3.71 13.51 -17.04
CA SER A 145 -5.13 13.80 -17.13
C SER A 145 -5.57 14.81 -16.07
N GLY A 146 -6.77 15.36 -16.18
CA GLY A 146 -7.35 16.23 -15.17
C GLY A 146 -7.64 15.57 -13.83
N GLU A 147 -7.49 14.25 -13.73
CA GLU A 147 -7.52 13.54 -12.44
C GLU A 147 -6.30 13.88 -11.57
N VAL A 148 -5.12 14.00 -12.19
CA VAL A 148 -3.85 14.19 -11.48
C VAL A 148 -3.21 15.55 -11.75
N SER A 149 -3.82 16.41 -12.55
CA SER A 149 -3.38 17.79 -12.80
C SER A 149 -4.56 18.75 -12.77
N SER A 150 -4.56 19.66 -11.83
CA SER A 150 -5.57 20.71 -11.71
C SER A 150 -5.57 21.65 -12.91
N LEU A 151 -4.42 21.91 -13.54
CA LEU A 151 -4.33 22.76 -14.71
C LEU A 151 -4.96 22.10 -15.95
N ILE A 152 -4.65 20.83 -16.20
CA ILE A 152 -5.29 20.04 -17.27
C ILE A 152 -6.80 19.98 -17.03
N ARG A 153 -7.21 19.70 -15.79
CA ARG A 153 -8.63 19.63 -15.41
C ARG A 153 -9.38 20.89 -15.75
N LYS A 154 -8.79 22.06 -15.49
CA LYS A 154 -9.37 23.36 -15.80
C LYS A 154 -9.33 23.68 -17.29
N ASN A 155 -8.16 23.58 -17.93
CA ASN A 155 -7.93 24.15 -19.27
C ASN A 155 -8.33 23.20 -20.39
N ARG A 156 -8.04 21.91 -20.24
CA ARG A 156 -8.27 20.93 -21.29
C ARG A 156 -9.58 20.16 -21.11
N ASP A 157 -9.89 19.78 -19.87
CA ASP A 157 -11.04 18.94 -19.59
C ASP A 157 -12.29 19.78 -19.23
N ASN A 158 -12.15 21.09 -18.94
CA ASN A 158 -13.22 22.01 -18.51
C ASN A 158 -14.02 21.48 -17.31
N LEU A 159 -13.35 20.83 -16.35
CA LEU A 159 -13.96 20.25 -15.17
C LEU A 159 -13.72 21.15 -13.94
N PRO A 160 -14.64 21.16 -12.95
CA PRO A 160 -14.44 21.89 -11.70
C PRO A 160 -13.27 21.30 -10.88
N PRO A 161 -12.69 22.06 -9.95
CA PRO A 161 -11.70 21.53 -9.00
C PRO A 161 -12.19 20.27 -8.29
N ILE A 162 -11.26 19.45 -7.84
CA ILE A 162 -11.59 18.29 -7.00
C ILE A 162 -11.64 18.76 -5.55
N ASP A 163 -12.74 18.48 -4.87
CA ASP A 163 -12.87 18.71 -3.44
C ASP A 163 -12.02 17.68 -2.68
N VAL A 164 -11.14 18.19 -1.82
CA VAL A 164 -10.27 17.38 -0.99
C VAL A 164 -10.92 17.21 0.39
N PRO A 165 -11.16 15.99 0.87
CA PRO A 165 -11.94 15.77 2.09
C PRO A 165 -11.17 16.02 3.39
N TYR A 166 -9.86 16.27 3.34
CA TYR A 166 -9.01 16.36 4.52
C TYR A 166 -9.16 17.71 5.23
N ASP A 167 -9.68 17.64 6.44
CA ASP A 167 -10.04 18.77 7.28
C ASP A 167 -9.29 18.77 8.62
N LYS A 168 -9.71 19.61 9.58
CA LYS A 168 -9.13 19.68 10.91
C LYS A 168 -9.35 18.40 11.72
N GLU A 169 -10.47 17.70 11.48
CA GLU A 169 -10.75 16.43 12.16
C GLU A 169 -9.80 15.33 11.68
N PHE A 170 -9.46 15.31 10.39
CA PHE A 170 -8.42 14.42 9.85
C PHE A 170 -7.09 14.63 10.59
N VAL A 171 -6.66 15.88 10.73
CA VAL A 171 -5.41 16.22 11.44
C VAL A 171 -5.46 15.73 12.89
N LYS A 172 -6.58 15.95 13.58
CA LYS A 172 -6.78 15.49 14.96
C LYS A 172 -6.71 13.97 15.07
N GLN A 173 -7.30 13.25 14.12
CA GLN A 173 -7.17 11.78 14.09
C GLN A 173 -5.74 11.32 13.88
N LEU A 174 -4.95 12.04 13.06
CA LEU A 174 -3.53 11.73 12.83
C LEU A 174 -2.67 11.89 14.08
N GLU A 175 -3.02 12.77 15.02
CA GLU A 175 -2.26 13.00 16.27
C GLU A 175 -2.02 11.68 17.05
N LYS A 176 -2.96 10.74 16.99
CA LYS A 176 -2.84 9.41 17.60
C LYS A 176 -1.72 8.57 16.97
N TYR A 177 -1.45 8.77 15.67
CA TYR A 177 -0.56 7.94 14.87
C TYR A 177 0.86 8.51 14.74
N ILE A 178 0.98 9.84 14.69
CA ILE A 178 2.26 10.54 14.50
C ILE A 178 3.38 10.04 15.41
N PRO A 179 3.17 9.77 16.71
CA PRO A 179 4.24 9.28 17.59
C PRO A 179 4.82 7.91 17.17
N HIS A 180 4.09 7.15 16.37
CA HIS A 180 4.45 5.80 15.92
C HIS A 180 5.02 5.75 14.52
N VAL A 181 4.85 6.84 13.76
CA VAL A 181 5.33 6.97 12.38
C VAL A 181 6.85 7.06 12.35
N LYS A 182 7.45 6.41 11.37
CA LYS A 182 8.90 6.41 11.11
C LYS A 182 9.26 7.10 9.80
N GLU A 183 8.32 7.11 8.86
CA GLU A 183 8.42 7.78 7.54
C GLU A 183 7.07 8.33 7.10
#